data_328a618dabbc706fd1f2f692c982e8fd
#
_entry.id   328a618dabbc706fd1f2f692c982e8fd
#
_cell.length_a   1.000
_cell.length_b   1.000
_cell.length_c   1.000
_cell.angle_alpha   90.00
_cell.angle_beta   90.00
_cell.angle_gamma   90.00
#
_symmetry.space_group_name_H-M   'P 1'
#
loop_
_entity.id
_entity.type
_entity.pdbx_description
1 polymer ?
#
loop_
_entity_poly.entity_id
_entity_poly.type
_entity_poly.pdbx_seq_one_letter_code
_entity_poly.pdbx_strand_id
1 'polypeptide(L)'
;MCIRDRKESQSLGIYWHRIENIANSGTPDLLGTHNSIGYFTLELKITSNNKVNISPFQISYNKMAFINGAKAFYLVKTLEQRTLKLYGGNQGEELAKLGHEKVKPLHLANNLKKIFSLLLVD
;
A
#
# COMPACT_ATOMS: atom_id res chain seq x y z
N MET A 1 2.96 -10.89 -1.27
CA MET A 1 1.52 -11.25 -1.23
C MET A 1 1.38 -12.74 -1.51
N CYS A 2 0.66 -13.47 -0.69
CA CYS A 2 0.53 -14.93 -0.83
C CYS A 2 -0.50 -15.32 -1.91
N ILE A 3 -0.53 -16.60 -2.27
CA ILE A 3 -1.44 -17.13 -3.31
C ILE A 3 -2.91 -16.88 -2.96
N ARG A 4 -3.27 -17.02 -1.70
CA ARG A 4 -4.64 -16.77 -1.22
C ARG A 4 -5.06 -15.33 -1.46
N ASP A 5 -4.16 -14.38 -1.15
CA ASP A 5 -4.42 -12.95 -1.31
C ASP A 5 -4.58 -12.59 -2.79
N ARG A 6 -3.81 -13.23 -3.68
CA ARG A 6 -3.97 -13.05 -5.13
C ARG A 6 -5.34 -13.51 -5.61
N LYS A 7 -5.82 -14.65 -5.13
CA LYS A 7 -7.15 -15.17 -5.51
C LYS A 7 -8.27 -14.23 -5.06
N GLU A 8 -8.17 -13.70 -3.84
CA GLU A 8 -9.16 -12.76 -3.33
C GLU A 8 -9.19 -11.47 -4.16
N SER A 9 -8.03 -10.95 -4.54
CA SER A 9 -7.92 -9.75 -5.36
C SER A 9 -8.31 -9.98 -6.81
N GLN A 10 -8.08 -11.18 -7.36
CA GLN A 10 -8.51 -11.54 -8.71
C GLN A 10 -10.03 -11.52 -8.86
N SER A 11 -10.76 -11.89 -7.81
CA SER A 11 -12.22 -11.81 -7.84
C SER A 11 -12.73 -10.37 -8.00
N LEU A 12 -11.89 -9.38 -7.68
CA LEU A 12 -12.17 -7.96 -7.88
C LEU A 12 -11.65 -7.41 -9.21
N GLY A 13 -11.02 -8.26 -10.03
CA GLY A 13 -10.49 -7.86 -11.33
C GLY A 13 -9.15 -7.15 -11.28
N ILE A 14 -8.39 -7.30 -10.20
CA ILE A 14 -7.05 -6.70 -10.09
C ILE A 14 -6.02 -7.66 -10.67
N TYR A 15 -5.20 -7.13 -11.58
CA TYR A 15 -4.05 -7.84 -12.14
C TYR A 15 -2.77 -7.30 -11.50
N TRP A 16 -1.94 -8.20 -10.94
CA TRP A 16 -0.75 -7.84 -10.18
C TRP A 16 0.54 -8.18 -10.90
N HIS A 17 1.52 -7.28 -10.78
CA HIS A 17 2.92 -7.51 -11.09
C HIS A 17 3.78 -7.23 -9.86
N ARG A 18 4.64 -8.16 -9.53
CA ARG A 18 5.65 -7.93 -8.53
C ARG A 18 6.81 -7.15 -9.16
N ILE A 19 7.17 -6.02 -8.55
CA ILE A 19 8.28 -5.22 -9.02
C ILE A 19 9.55 -5.73 -8.39
N GLU A 20 10.48 -6.21 -9.21
CA GLU A 20 11.80 -6.65 -8.77
C GLU A 20 12.83 -5.69 -9.34
N ASN A 21 13.42 -4.86 -8.48
CA ASN A 21 14.44 -3.91 -8.89
C ASN A 21 15.53 -3.82 -7.83
N ILE A 22 16.61 -4.55 -8.07
CA ILE A 22 17.75 -4.62 -7.17
C ILE A 22 18.51 -3.28 -7.12
N ALA A 23 18.48 -2.52 -8.20
CA ALA A 23 19.26 -1.28 -8.33
C ALA A 23 18.57 -0.07 -7.72
N ASN A 24 17.27 -0.12 -7.46
CA ASN A 24 16.51 1.01 -6.94
C ASN A 24 15.66 0.58 -5.74
N SER A 25 16.19 0.81 -4.55
CA SER A 25 15.58 0.40 -3.29
C SER A 25 14.32 1.19 -2.91
N GLY A 26 13.99 2.24 -3.65
CA GLY A 26 12.80 3.06 -3.38
C GLY A 26 11.55 2.61 -4.13
N THR A 27 11.68 1.68 -5.10
CA THR A 27 10.52 1.24 -5.88
C THR A 27 9.53 0.44 -5.03
N PRO A 28 8.21 0.58 -5.28
CA PRO A 28 7.20 -0.17 -4.54
C PRO A 28 7.22 -1.67 -4.87
N ASP A 29 6.63 -2.47 -3.99
CA ASP A 29 6.63 -3.94 -4.10
C ASP A 29 5.77 -4.45 -5.25
N LEU A 30 4.62 -3.84 -5.48
CA LEU A 30 3.62 -4.33 -6.42
C LEU A 30 3.09 -3.23 -7.33
N LEU A 31 2.83 -3.62 -8.57
CA LEU A 31 2.07 -2.83 -9.54
C LEU A 31 0.76 -3.56 -9.80
N GLY A 32 -0.35 -2.89 -9.54
CA GLY A 32 -1.68 -3.41 -9.82
C GLY A 32 -2.33 -2.69 -10.98
N THR A 33 -3.20 -3.38 -11.70
CA THR A 33 -4.02 -2.76 -12.73
C THR A 33 -5.47 -3.17 -12.55
N HIS A 34 -6.37 -2.21 -12.76
CA HIS A 34 -7.81 -2.47 -12.74
C HIS A 34 -8.50 -1.51 -13.72
N ASN A 35 -9.57 -1.97 -14.36
CA ASN A 35 -10.24 -1.18 -15.39
C ASN A 35 -10.85 0.12 -14.88
N SER A 36 -11.17 0.24 -13.59
CA SER A 36 -11.78 1.46 -13.05
C SER A 36 -10.76 2.53 -12.67
N ILE A 37 -9.56 2.15 -12.21
CA ILE A 37 -8.56 3.11 -11.73
C ILE A 37 -7.25 3.08 -12.51
N GLY A 38 -7.08 2.13 -13.45
CA GLY A 38 -5.84 1.99 -14.22
C GLY A 38 -4.71 1.39 -13.40
N TYR A 39 -3.52 1.96 -13.52
CA TYR A 39 -2.35 1.51 -12.78
C TYR A 39 -2.30 2.12 -11.39
N PHE A 40 -1.88 1.32 -10.43
CA PHE A 40 -1.55 1.79 -9.09
C PHE A 40 -0.41 0.98 -8.52
N THR A 41 0.32 1.55 -7.57
CA THR A 41 1.43 0.86 -6.89
C THR A 41 1.10 0.66 -5.43
N LEU A 42 1.65 -0.41 -4.86
CA LEU A 42 1.42 -0.78 -3.48
C LEU A 42 2.73 -1.14 -2.81
N GLU A 43 3.06 -0.44 -1.73
CA GLU A 43 4.16 -0.76 -0.84
C GLU A 43 3.60 -1.50 0.36
N LEU A 44 4.05 -2.74 0.57
CA LEU A 44 3.54 -3.59 1.65
C LEU A 44 4.38 -3.41 2.90
N LYS A 45 3.72 -3.18 4.03
CA LYS A 45 4.36 -3.08 5.35
C LYS A 45 3.61 -3.93 6.36
N ILE A 46 4.35 -4.66 7.18
CA ILE A 46 3.79 -5.47 8.26
C ILE A 46 4.41 -4.99 9.55
N THR A 47 3.59 -4.75 10.56
CA THR A 47 4.09 -4.32 11.86
C THR A 47 3.31 -4.96 13.01
N SER A 48 4.01 -5.22 14.11
CA SER A 48 3.39 -5.72 15.35
C SER A 48 3.18 -4.62 16.39
N ASN A 49 3.64 -3.40 16.10
CA ASN A 49 3.50 -2.25 17.02
C ASN A 49 3.11 -1.00 16.21
N ASN A 50 3.20 0.17 16.82
CA ASN A 50 2.85 1.42 16.16
C ASN A 50 3.84 1.81 15.04
N LYS A 51 5.08 1.40 15.14
CA LYS A 51 6.15 1.83 14.22
C LYS A 51 6.01 1.16 12.86
N VAL A 52 6.12 1.99 11.80
CA VAL A 52 6.16 1.51 10.42
C VAL A 52 7.51 1.90 9.81
N ASN A 53 8.29 0.90 9.42
CA ASN A 53 9.63 1.11 8.87
C ASN A 53 9.54 1.41 7.38
N ILE A 54 9.75 2.68 7.03
CA ILE A 54 9.76 3.13 5.63
C ILE A 54 11.09 3.84 5.40
N SER A 55 11.84 3.39 4.40
CA SER A 55 13.13 4.01 4.08
C SER A 55 12.95 5.41 3.49
N PRO A 56 13.95 6.29 3.61
CA PRO A 56 13.91 7.61 2.96
C PRO A 56 13.70 7.51 1.45
N PHE A 57 14.25 6.49 0.80
CA PHE A 57 14.07 6.26 -0.65
C PHE A 57 12.64 5.91 -0.98
N GLN A 58 11.99 5.07 -0.18
CA GLN A 58 10.58 4.71 -0.35
C GLN A 58 9.68 5.93 -0.14
N ILE A 59 9.96 6.73 0.88
CA ILE A 59 9.22 7.97 1.16
C ILE A 59 9.31 8.91 -0.03
N SER A 60 10.53 9.14 -0.53
CA SER A 60 10.78 10.04 -1.66
C SER A 60 10.10 9.56 -2.92
N TYR A 61 10.24 8.28 -3.26
CA TYR A 61 9.62 7.71 -4.46
C TYR A 61 8.10 7.86 -4.44
N ASN A 62 7.45 7.44 -3.36
CA ASN A 62 5.99 7.47 -3.27
C ASN A 62 5.43 8.89 -3.22
N LYS A 63 6.14 9.80 -2.58
CA LYS A 63 5.77 11.22 -2.54
C LYS A 63 5.81 11.84 -3.93
N MET A 64 6.91 11.61 -4.67
CA MET A 64 7.05 12.14 -6.02
C MET A 64 6.04 11.52 -6.98
N ALA A 65 5.81 10.22 -6.88
CA ALA A 65 4.79 9.55 -7.67
C ALA A 65 3.40 10.15 -7.41
N PHE A 66 3.06 10.35 -6.15
CA PHE A 66 1.79 10.96 -5.76
C PHE A 66 1.63 12.40 -6.30
N ILE A 67 2.67 13.22 -6.15
CA ILE A 67 2.68 14.61 -6.63
C ILE A 67 2.48 14.66 -8.16
N ASN A 68 3.05 13.70 -8.88
CA ASN A 68 2.93 13.61 -10.33
C ASN A 68 1.63 12.94 -10.80
N GLY A 69 0.69 12.69 -9.90
CA GLY A 69 -0.63 12.16 -10.23
C GLY A 69 -0.74 10.65 -10.27
N ALA A 70 0.31 9.93 -9.90
CA ALA A 70 0.26 8.46 -9.82
C ALA A 70 -0.54 8.01 -8.59
N LYS A 71 -1.21 6.87 -8.73
CA LYS A 71 -1.95 6.24 -7.63
C LYS A 71 -1.00 5.33 -6.85
N ALA A 72 -0.28 5.92 -5.90
CA ALA A 72 0.70 5.23 -5.08
C ALA A 72 0.18 5.11 -3.65
N PHE A 73 0.26 3.90 -3.09
CA PHE A 73 -0.29 3.60 -1.76
C PHE A 73 0.68 2.79 -0.92
N TYR A 74 0.54 2.94 0.40
CA TYR A 74 1.10 2.02 1.38
C TYR A 74 -0.03 1.17 1.95
N LEU A 75 0.19 -0.15 2.02
CA LEU A 75 -0.72 -1.05 2.72
C LEU A 75 -0.01 -1.58 3.96
N VAL A 76 -0.53 -1.21 5.13
CA VAL A 76 0.04 -1.59 6.42
C VAL A 76 -0.83 -2.66 7.06
N LYS A 77 -0.24 -3.84 7.28
CA LYS A 77 -0.88 -4.93 8.02
C LYS A 77 -0.42 -4.87 9.47
N THR A 78 -1.37 -4.66 10.38
CA THR A 78 -1.10 -4.58 11.82
C THR A 78 -1.43 -5.92 12.46
N LEU A 79 -0.40 -6.61 12.97
CA LEU A 79 -0.58 -7.99 13.49
C LEU A 79 -1.36 -8.00 14.80
N GLU A 80 -1.10 -7.05 15.70
CA GLU A 80 -1.79 -6.98 16.99
C GLU A 80 -3.27 -6.66 16.85
N GLN A 81 -3.59 -5.68 16.02
CA GLN A 81 -4.97 -5.23 15.82
C GLN A 81 -5.69 -6.04 14.74
N ARG A 82 -4.98 -6.89 14.01
CA ARG A 82 -5.51 -7.67 12.89
C ARG A 82 -6.24 -6.80 11.88
N THR A 83 -5.65 -5.63 11.57
CA THR A 83 -6.23 -4.67 10.63
C THR A 83 -5.32 -4.42 9.45
N LEU A 84 -5.93 -3.95 8.37
CA LEU A 84 -5.24 -3.46 7.19
C LEU A 84 -5.58 -1.99 7.06
N LYS A 85 -4.54 -1.16 6.92
CA LYS A 85 -4.68 0.29 6.77
C LYS A 85 -4.05 0.72 5.45
N LEU A 86 -4.81 1.42 4.64
CA LEU A 86 -4.35 1.94 3.36
C LEU A 86 -4.03 3.41 3.48
N TYR A 87 -2.81 3.79 3.12
CA TYR A 87 -2.33 5.17 3.14
C TYR A 87 -1.95 5.63 1.74
N GLY A 88 -2.10 6.92 1.47
CA GLY A 88 -1.63 7.51 0.23
C GLY A 88 -0.11 7.66 0.18
N GLY A 89 0.43 7.74 -1.03
CA GLY A 89 1.88 7.88 -1.23
C GLY A 89 2.47 9.15 -0.61
N ASN A 90 1.65 10.17 -0.35
CA ASN A 90 2.06 11.41 0.30
C ASN A 90 2.14 11.30 1.83
N GLN A 91 1.71 10.20 2.43
CA GLN A 91 1.66 10.03 3.87
C GLN A 91 2.86 9.28 4.46
N GLY A 92 3.83 8.90 3.63
CA GLY A 92 4.95 8.06 4.05
C GLY A 92 5.83 8.69 5.13
N GLU A 93 6.16 9.97 5.01
CA GLU A 93 7.00 10.67 5.99
C GLU A 93 6.33 10.73 7.36
N GLU A 94 5.07 11.12 7.39
CA GLU A 94 4.28 11.21 8.60
C GLU A 94 4.08 9.83 9.24
N LEU A 95 3.79 8.83 8.42
CA LEU A 95 3.60 7.45 8.84
C LEU A 95 4.87 6.87 9.47
N ALA A 96 6.03 7.12 8.86
CA ALA A 96 7.32 6.66 9.39
C ALA A 96 7.69 7.36 10.69
N LYS A 97 7.35 8.64 10.82
CA LYS A 97 7.70 9.46 11.98
C LYS A 97 6.76 9.22 13.17
N LEU A 98 5.46 9.16 12.93
CA LEU A 98 4.44 9.11 13.98
C LEU A 98 3.88 7.72 14.25
N GLY A 99 3.99 6.81 13.28
CA GLY A 99 3.41 5.47 13.36
C GLY A 99 1.96 5.42 12.88
N HIS A 100 1.47 4.21 12.64
CA HIS A 100 0.14 4.03 12.03
C HIS A 100 -1.03 4.42 12.95
N GLU A 101 -0.83 4.41 14.26
CA GLU A 101 -1.90 4.76 15.21
C GLU A 101 -2.22 6.26 15.23
N LYS A 102 -1.25 7.10 14.83
CA LYS A 102 -1.40 8.55 14.87
C LYS A 102 -1.66 9.19 13.52
N VAL A 103 -1.60 8.42 12.44
CA VAL A 103 -1.84 8.91 11.10
C VAL A 103 -3.14 8.28 10.59
N LYS A 104 -4.07 9.12 10.16
CA LYS A 104 -5.37 8.63 9.66
C LYS A 104 -5.20 7.95 8.30
N PRO A 105 -5.59 6.67 8.16
CA PRO A 105 -5.55 6.01 6.86
C PRO A 105 -6.66 6.51 5.95
N LEU A 106 -6.48 6.30 4.64
CA LEU A 106 -7.54 6.52 3.67
C LEU A 106 -8.67 5.51 3.87
N HIS A 107 -8.30 4.27 4.14
CA HIS A 107 -9.25 3.18 4.39
C HIS A 107 -8.72 2.24 5.46
N LEU A 108 -9.63 1.62 6.18
CA LEU A 108 -9.35 0.63 7.22
C LEU A 108 -10.27 -0.57 7.01
N ALA A 109 -9.71 -1.77 7.05
CA ALA A 109 -10.49 -3.00 6.95
C ALA A 109 -9.78 -4.14 7.68
N ASN A 110 -10.49 -5.24 7.90
CA ASN A 110 -9.93 -6.43 8.56
C ASN A 110 -9.59 -7.57 7.59
N ASN A 111 -9.84 -7.39 6.29
CA ASN A 111 -9.44 -8.36 5.28
C ASN A 111 -9.07 -7.64 3.96
N LEU A 112 -8.30 -8.34 3.12
CA LEU A 112 -7.79 -7.80 1.87
C LEU A 112 -8.87 -7.49 0.86
N LYS A 113 -9.87 -8.35 0.75
CA LYS A 113 -10.97 -8.15 -0.19
C LYS A 113 -11.69 -6.82 0.08
N LYS A 114 -11.95 -6.54 1.35
CA LYS A 114 -12.59 -5.29 1.77
C LYS A 114 -11.73 -4.08 1.46
N ILE A 115 -10.43 -4.12 1.81
CA ILE A 115 -9.54 -2.98 1.59
C ILE A 115 -9.36 -2.69 0.10
N PHE A 116 -9.24 -3.71 -0.74
CA PHE A 116 -9.13 -3.53 -2.18
C PHE A 116 -10.44 -3.03 -2.79
N SER A 117 -11.60 -3.48 -2.30
CA SER A 117 -12.89 -2.94 -2.73
C SER A 117 -12.98 -1.43 -2.48
N LEU A 118 -12.50 -0.97 -1.33
CA LEU A 118 -12.49 0.45 -0.97
C LEU A 118 -11.50 1.23 -1.85
N LEU A 119 -10.33 0.66 -2.13
CA LEU A 119 -9.34 1.27 -3.00
C LEU A 119 -9.89 1.49 -4.42
N LEU A 120 -10.65 0.54 -4.93
CA LEU A 120 -11.15 0.58 -6.32
C LEU A 120 -12.24 1.62 -6.56
N VAL A 121 -12.90 2.12 -5.52
CA VAL A 121 -13.95 3.15 -5.66
C VAL A 121 -13.42 4.57 -5.52
N ASP A 122 -12.15 4.74 -5.20
CA ASP A 122 -11.54 6.08 -5.04
C ASP A 122 -11.18 6.72 -6.40
#